data_2a4a757ef82a9ed1f12b279b8bdb025e
#
_entry.id   2a4a757ef82a9ed1f12b279b8bdb025e
#
_cell.length_a   1.000
_cell.length_b   1.000
_cell.length_c   1.000
_cell.angle_alpha   90.00
_cell.angle_beta   90.00
_cell.angle_gamma   90.00
#
_symmetry.space_group_name_H-M   'P 1'
#
loop_
_entity.id
_entity.type
_entity.pdbx_description
1 polymer ?
#
loop_
_entity_poly.entity_id
_entity_poly.type
_entity_poly.pdbx_seq_one_letter_code
_entity_poly.pdbx_strand_id
1 'polypeptide(L)'
;VYSTCTFSPVENEGVISDFLWRNPDFSVENRPAPDFSPGRPDWVEHPAPGLEHTFRLWPHKLRGEGHYAAVLKKAGDAPAAELPLEPAAKTPAELTQFCRQTGAALPEGKLLLFGQVAYLVPQELPEIKGLRVLRAGLELGQTMKNRFEPAHAWALWLKGLENSVSLAADAPELGQYLSGNVLPSGLCGWTLVRVDGLSLGWAKGDGTQLKNHYPKALRRPV
;
A
#
# COMPACT_ATOMS: atom_id res chain seq x y z
N VAL A 1 11.99 -8.85 -10.55
CA VAL A 1 11.27 -8.18 -11.65
C VAL A 1 11.93 -6.85 -11.92
N TYR A 2 12.20 -6.56 -13.20
CA TYR A 2 12.62 -5.26 -13.68
C TYR A 2 11.51 -4.66 -14.54
N SER A 3 11.24 -3.38 -14.40
CA SER A 3 10.25 -2.71 -15.24
C SER A 3 10.58 -1.23 -15.44
N THR A 4 10.15 -0.69 -16.57
CA THR A 4 10.29 0.72 -16.93
C THR A 4 9.02 1.25 -17.61
N CYS A 5 8.88 2.56 -17.70
CA CYS A 5 7.86 3.23 -18.52
C CYS A 5 8.48 3.90 -19.77
N THR A 6 9.70 3.55 -20.14
CA THR A 6 10.34 4.03 -21.38
C THR A 6 10.18 3.03 -22.52
N PHE A 7 10.26 3.52 -23.76
CA PHE A 7 10.32 2.66 -24.95
C PHE A 7 11.75 2.43 -25.44
N SER A 8 12.74 3.05 -24.80
CA SER A 8 14.17 2.98 -25.18
C SER A 8 14.68 1.53 -25.07
N PRO A 9 15.18 0.91 -26.16
CA PRO A 9 15.78 -0.42 -26.08
C PRO A 9 17.02 -0.47 -25.16
N VAL A 10 17.77 0.62 -25.07
CA VAL A 10 18.96 0.71 -24.22
C VAL A 10 18.59 0.58 -22.73
N GLU A 11 17.48 1.21 -22.33
CA GLU A 11 16.98 1.16 -20.95
C GLU A 11 16.18 -0.12 -20.63
N ASN A 12 15.78 -0.84 -21.65
CA ASN A 12 14.95 -2.05 -21.55
C ASN A 12 15.79 -3.31 -21.77
N GLU A 13 15.79 -3.84 -22.99
CA GLU A 13 16.54 -5.04 -23.37
C GLU A 13 18.05 -4.87 -23.14
N GLY A 14 18.59 -3.67 -23.36
CA GLY A 14 19.99 -3.38 -23.13
C GLY A 14 20.42 -3.56 -21.67
N VAL A 15 19.63 -3.01 -20.73
CA VAL A 15 19.90 -3.18 -19.29
C VAL A 15 19.80 -4.65 -18.87
N ILE A 16 18.76 -5.36 -19.34
CA ILE A 16 18.59 -6.78 -19.02
C ILE A 16 19.74 -7.61 -19.62
N SER A 17 20.13 -7.33 -20.87
CA SER A 17 21.24 -8.01 -21.54
C SER A 17 22.55 -7.85 -20.75
N ASP A 18 22.90 -6.62 -20.41
CA ASP A 18 24.10 -6.29 -19.66
C ASP A 18 24.08 -6.92 -18.24
N PHE A 19 22.92 -6.93 -17.59
CA PHE A 19 22.75 -7.60 -16.31
C PHE A 19 22.97 -9.11 -16.42
N LEU A 20 22.39 -9.79 -17.41
CA LEU A 20 22.53 -11.23 -17.59
C LEU A 20 23.96 -11.65 -17.94
N TRP A 21 24.67 -10.88 -18.76
CA TRP A 21 26.08 -11.14 -19.06
C TRP A 21 27.00 -10.99 -17.84
N ARG A 22 26.68 -10.08 -16.92
CA ARG A 22 27.42 -9.91 -15.66
C ARG A 22 27.01 -10.89 -14.57
N ASN A 23 25.82 -11.48 -14.68
CA ASN A 23 25.25 -12.38 -13.68
C ASN A 23 24.74 -13.66 -14.34
N PRO A 24 25.65 -14.60 -14.70
CA PRO A 24 25.29 -15.80 -15.47
C PRO A 24 24.44 -16.81 -14.68
N ASP A 25 24.28 -16.60 -13.38
CA ASP A 25 23.36 -17.35 -12.51
C ASP A 25 21.90 -16.86 -12.62
N PHE A 26 21.63 -15.82 -13.41
CA PHE A 26 20.27 -15.36 -13.70
C PHE A 26 19.85 -15.74 -15.13
N SER A 27 18.54 -15.92 -15.32
CA SER A 27 17.89 -16.10 -16.60
C SER A 27 16.57 -15.36 -16.65
N VAL A 28 16.11 -15.03 -17.88
CA VAL A 28 14.75 -14.53 -18.06
C VAL A 28 13.78 -15.70 -17.89
N GLU A 29 12.78 -15.52 -17.04
CA GLU A 29 11.73 -16.53 -16.87
C GLU A 29 10.65 -16.35 -17.93
N ASN A 30 10.40 -17.43 -18.70
CA ASN A 30 9.31 -17.43 -19.68
C ASN A 30 7.97 -17.53 -18.95
N ARG A 31 7.19 -16.47 -19.01
CA ARG A 31 5.83 -16.39 -18.46
C ARG A 31 4.82 -16.17 -19.59
N PRO A 32 3.72 -16.95 -19.65
CA PRO A 32 2.68 -16.71 -20.65
C PRO A 32 1.99 -15.36 -20.36
N ALA A 33 2.01 -14.48 -21.36
CA ALA A 33 1.31 -13.20 -21.36
C ALA A 33 0.84 -12.87 -22.78
N PRO A 34 -0.25 -13.53 -23.25
CA PRO A 34 -0.67 -13.48 -24.66
C PRO A 34 -1.04 -12.08 -25.14
N ASP A 35 -1.43 -11.18 -24.24
CA ASP A 35 -1.81 -9.81 -24.60
C ASP A 35 -0.61 -8.85 -24.70
N PHE A 36 0.58 -9.28 -24.27
CA PHE A 36 1.77 -8.46 -24.30
C PHE A 36 2.65 -8.81 -25.52
N SER A 37 3.33 -7.80 -26.04
CA SER A 37 4.30 -8.04 -27.10
C SER A 37 5.61 -8.56 -26.51
N PRO A 38 6.31 -9.50 -27.18
CA PRO A 38 7.62 -9.98 -26.73
C PRO A 38 8.65 -8.86 -26.77
N GLY A 39 9.70 -9.01 -25.97
CA GLY A 39 10.90 -8.19 -26.08
C GLY A 39 11.56 -8.31 -27.43
N ARG A 40 12.46 -7.38 -27.72
CA ARG A 40 13.10 -7.22 -29.05
C ARG A 40 14.62 -7.38 -28.94
N PRO A 41 15.14 -8.64 -28.97
CA PRO A 41 16.57 -8.90 -28.95
C PRO A 41 17.30 -8.23 -30.13
N ASP A 42 16.62 -8.09 -31.27
CA ASP A 42 17.13 -7.45 -32.48
C ASP A 42 17.37 -5.94 -32.36
N TRP A 43 16.98 -5.31 -31.26
CA TRP A 43 17.18 -3.88 -31.00
C TRP A 43 18.41 -3.56 -30.16
N VAL A 44 19.18 -4.58 -29.77
CA VAL A 44 20.42 -4.40 -28.99
C VAL A 44 21.59 -5.13 -29.68
N GLU A 45 22.80 -4.58 -29.58
CA GLU A 45 23.96 -5.12 -30.30
C GLU A 45 24.40 -6.49 -29.79
N HIS A 46 24.33 -6.71 -28.48
CA HIS A 46 24.77 -7.95 -27.82
C HIS A 46 23.64 -8.56 -26.96
N PRO A 47 22.58 -9.11 -27.60
CA PRO A 47 21.45 -9.60 -26.85
C PRO A 47 21.83 -10.84 -26.02
N ALA A 48 21.47 -10.83 -24.74
CA ALA A 48 21.54 -12.03 -23.93
C ALA A 48 20.39 -13.00 -24.29
N PRO A 49 20.55 -14.32 -24.07
CA PRO A 49 19.48 -15.29 -24.29
C PRO A 49 18.24 -15.01 -23.47
N GLY A 50 17.06 -15.22 -24.04
CA GLY A 50 15.77 -15.13 -23.35
C GLY A 50 15.12 -13.75 -23.37
N LEU A 51 15.72 -12.73 -23.99
CA LEU A 51 15.13 -11.39 -24.08
C LEU A 51 13.77 -11.39 -24.80
N GLU A 52 13.51 -12.35 -25.69
CA GLU A 52 12.21 -12.56 -26.33
C GLU A 52 11.08 -12.92 -25.33
N HIS A 53 11.44 -13.36 -24.13
CA HIS A 53 10.50 -13.67 -23.05
C HIS A 53 10.24 -12.48 -22.11
N THR A 54 10.83 -11.31 -22.37
CA THR A 54 10.45 -10.07 -21.73
C THR A 54 9.20 -9.48 -22.36
N PHE A 55 8.63 -8.47 -21.76
CA PHE A 55 7.32 -7.94 -22.17
C PHE A 55 7.43 -6.48 -22.58
N ARG A 56 6.79 -6.13 -23.69
CA ARG A 56 6.54 -4.75 -24.09
C ARG A 56 5.03 -4.51 -24.16
N LEU A 57 4.58 -3.56 -23.35
CA LEU A 57 3.19 -3.12 -23.30
C LEU A 57 3.05 -1.85 -24.12
N TRP A 58 2.43 -1.95 -25.28
CA TRP A 58 2.31 -0.84 -26.20
C TRP A 58 0.97 -0.12 -26.06
N PRO A 59 0.93 1.23 -25.95
CA PRO A 59 -0.31 1.99 -25.74
C PRO A 59 -1.28 1.90 -26.93
N HIS A 60 -0.81 1.57 -28.13
CA HIS A 60 -1.67 1.34 -29.29
C HIS A 60 -2.30 -0.07 -29.34
N LYS A 61 -1.87 -1.00 -28.48
CA LYS A 61 -2.42 -2.35 -28.36
C LYS A 61 -3.18 -2.57 -27.06
N LEU A 62 -2.80 -1.87 -26.00
CA LEU A 62 -3.35 -2.01 -24.66
C LEU A 62 -3.74 -0.65 -24.09
N ARG A 63 -4.76 -0.62 -23.24
CA ARG A 63 -5.11 0.58 -22.51
C ARG A 63 -4.07 0.85 -21.42
N GLY A 64 -3.22 1.84 -21.60
CA GLY A 64 -2.17 2.21 -20.66
C GLY A 64 -1.15 3.14 -21.29
N GLU A 65 -0.17 3.58 -20.50
CA GLU A 65 0.88 4.52 -20.93
C GLU A 65 2.04 3.84 -21.67
N GLY A 66 2.12 2.52 -21.58
CA GLY A 66 3.22 1.72 -22.11
C GLY A 66 4.24 1.40 -21.03
N HIS A 67 4.72 0.15 -21.06
CA HIS A 67 5.70 -0.36 -20.10
C HIS A 67 6.59 -1.41 -20.74
N TYR A 68 7.73 -1.62 -20.12
CA TYR A 68 8.57 -2.80 -20.33
C TYR A 68 8.66 -3.57 -19.01
N ALA A 69 8.71 -4.91 -19.07
CA ALA A 69 8.91 -5.75 -17.90
C ALA A 69 9.72 -7.00 -18.25
N ALA A 70 10.60 -7.39 -17.32
CA ALA A 70 11.35 -8.65 -17.37
C ALA A 70 11.24 -9.37 -16.03
N VAL A 71 10.90 -10.64 -16.06
CA VAL A 71 10.92 -11.51 -14.88
C VAL A 71 12.21 -12.31 -14.91
N LEU A 72 13.05 -12.16 -13.91
CA LEU A 72 14.34 -12.82 -13.82
C LEU A 72 14.31 -13.86 -12.70
N LYS A 73 14.93 -15.00 -12.97
CA LYS A 73 15.11 -16.08 -12.00
C LYS A 73 16.58 -16.30 -11.75
N LYS A 74 16.97 -16.32 -10.48
CA LYS A 74 18.30 -16.73 -10.06
C LYS A 74 18.36 -18.26 -9.97
N ALA A 75 19.38 -18.87 -10.56
CA ALA A 75 19.67 -20.29 -10.40
C ALA A 75 20.27 -20.57 -9.02
N GLY A 76 20.02 -21.77 -8.50
CA GLY A 76 20.57 -22.26 -7.24
C GLY A 76 19.52 -22.49 -6.17
N ASP A 77 19.76 -23.52 -5.38
CA ASP A 77 18.99 -23.89 -4.19
C ASP A 77 19.71 -23.35 -2.95
N ALA A 78 19.92 -22.04 -2.87
CA ALA A 78 20.38 -21.48 -1.61
C ALA A 78 19.28 -21.76 -0.56
N PRO A 79 19.60 -22.45 0.55
CA PRO A 79 18.64 -22.60 1.63
C PRO A 79 18.15 -21.19 2.01
N ALA A 80 16.83 -21.03 2.15
CA ALA A 80 16.28 -19.80 2.65
C ALA A 80 16.97 -19.48 3.97
N ALA A 81 17.66 -18.34 4.03
CA ALA A 81 18.27 -17.93 5.29
C ALA A 81 17.12 -17.74 6.29
N GLU A 82 17.14 -18.51 7.38
CA GLU A 82 16.23 -18.29 8.49
C GLU A 82 16.63 -16.96 9.14
N LEU A 83 15.97 -15.90 8.72
CA LEU A 83 16.15 -14.60 9.34
C LEU A 83 15.38 -14.56 10.66
N PRO A 84 15.95 -14.01 11.73
CA PRO A 84 15.21 -13.78 12.95
C PRO A 84 13.98 -12.90 12.64
N LEU A 85 12.85 -13.23 13.24
CA LEU A 85 11.63 -12.46 13.04
C LEU A 85 11.58 -11.28 14.00
N GLU A 86 11.01 -10.18 13.52
CA GLU A 86 10.72 -9.02 14.35
C GLU A 86 9.79 -9.43 15.49
N PRO A 87 10.10 -9.10 16.75
CA PRO A 87 9.24 -9.45 17.87
C PRO A 87 7.93 -8.66 17.84
N ALA A 88 6.83 -9.30 18.24
CA ALA A 88 5.56 -8.62 18.40
C ALA A 88 5.56 -7.68 19.60
N ALA A 89 5.10 -6.46 19.43
CA ALA A 89 4.94 -5.52 20.52
C ALA A 89 3.69 -5.84 21.35
N LYS A 90 3.74 -5.46 22.64
CA LYS A 90 2.55 -5.52 23.51
C LYS A 90 1.52 -4.49 23.05
N THR A 91 0.26 -4.91 22.95
CA THR A 91 -0.83 -4.03 22.55
C THR A 91 -1.06 -2.94 23.63
N PRO A 92 -1.02 -1.64 23.25
CA PRO A 92 -1.34 -0.56 24.17
C PRO A 92 -2.79 -0.63 24.67
N ALA A 93 -3.00 -0.28 25.91
CA ALA A 93 -4.32 -0.28 26.52
C ALA A 93 -5.31 0.66 25.79
N GLU A 94 -4.81 1.79 25.32
CA GLU A 94 -5.58 2.79 24.58
C GLU A 94 -6.06 2.24 23.22
N LEU A 95 -5.23 1.46 22.52
CA LEU A 95 -5.63 0.77 21.28
C LEU A 95 -6.70 -0.28 21.58
N THR A 96 -6.52 -1.08 22.63
CA THR A 96 -7.51 -2.08 23.05
C THR A 96 -8.84 -1.42 23.39
N GLN A 97 -8.79 -0.30 24.13
CA GLN A 97 -10.01 0.47 24.48
C GLN A 97 -10.67 1.05 23.23
N PHE A 98 -9.89 1.61 22.29
CA PHE A 98 -10.41 2.12 21.02
C PHE A 98 -11.17 1.03 20.24
N CYS A 99 -10.55 -0.14 20.04
CA CYS A 99 -11.19 -1.26 19.35
C CYS A 99 -12.50 -1.69 20.04
N ARG A 100 -12.50 -1.74 21.38
CA ARG A 100 -13.72 -2.10 22.15
C ARG A 100 -14.82 -1.05 22.01
N GLN A 101 -14.48 0.24 21.99
CA GLN A 101 -15.46 1.33 21.88
C GLN A 101 -16.04 1.49 20.46
N THR A 102 -15.24 1.17 19.44
CA THR A 102 -15.63 1.40 18.04
C THR A 102 -16.08 0.13 17.31
N GLY A 103 -15.76 -1.05 17.85
CA GLY A 103 -15.91 -2.31 17.12
C GLY A 103 -14.88 -2.49 15.99
N ALA A 104 -13.85 -1.63 15.92
CA ALA A 104 -12.84 -1.72 14.86
C ALA A 104 -12.04 -3.03 15.00
N ALA A 105 -12.06 -3.83 13.94
CA ALA A 105 -11.27 -5.05 13.87
C ALA A 105 -9.80 -4.73 13.55
N LEU A 106 -8.89 -5.49 14.19
CA LEU A 106 -7.49 -5.51 13.77
C LEU A 106 -7.34 -6.55 12.66
N PRO A 107 -6.60 -6.22 11.58
CA PRO A 107 -6.20 -7.21 10.58
C PRO A 107 -5.37 -8.36 11.18
N GLU A 108 -5.21 -9.44 10.44
CA GLU A 108 -4.23 -10.47 10.76
C GLU A 108 -2.81 -9.90 10.69
N GLY A 109 -1.97 -10.27 11.66
CA GLY A 109 -0.61 -9.79 11.74
C GLY A 109 -0.13 -9.64 13.18
N LYS A 110 1.06 -9.10 13.33
CA LYS A 110 1.64 -8.73 14.63
C LYS A 110 1.77 -7.22 14.76
N LEU A 111 1.65 -6.73 16.00
CA LEU A 111 1.80 -5.32 16.31
C LEU A 111 3.28 -4.94 16.39
N LEU A 112 3.62 -3.80 15.80
CA LEU A 112 4.93 -3.16 15.91
C LEU A 112 4.73 -1.73 16.39
N LEU A 113 5.60 -1.24 17.28
CA LEU A 113 5.54 0.12 17.81
C LEU A 113 6.81 0.89 17.43
N PHE A 114 6.63 2.04 16.78
CA PHE A 114 7.67 3.06 16.63
C PHE A 114 7.32 4.25 17.54
N GLY A 115 7.94 4.28 18.71
CA GLY A 115 7.54 5.24 19.75
C GLY A 115 6.08 5.05 20.14
N GLN A 116 5.25 6.04 19.86
CA GLN A 116 3.82 6.01 20.15
C GLN A 116 2.95 5.53 18.97
N VAL A 117 3.55 5.33 17.80
CA VAL A 117 2.83 4.94 16.58
C VAL A 117 2.76 3.42 16.47
N ALA A 118 1.54 2.92 16.32
CA ALA A 118 1.23 1.50 16.20
C ALA A 118 1.06 1.12 14.72
N TYR A 119 1.78 0.08 14.31
CA TYR A 119 1.69 -0.53 12.98
C TYR A 119 1.27 -1.98 13.10
N LEU A 120 0.49 -2.45 12.13
CA LEU A 120 0.25 -3.86 11.94
C LEU A 120 1.11 -4.36 10.77
N VAL A 121 1.83 -5.45 11.00
CA VAL A 121 2.78 -6.02 10.05
C VAL A 121 2.55 -7.53 9.90
N PRO A 122 3.02 -8.17 8.81
CA PRO A 122 2.94 -9.62 8.65
C PRO A 122 3.61 -10.37 9.80
N GLN A 123 3.12 -11.57 10.13
CA GLN A 123 3.70 -12.42 11.17
C GLN A 123 5.17 -12.77 10.86
N GLU A 124 5.47 -12.98 9.57
CA GLU A 124 6.77 -13.40 9.05
C GLU A 124 7.74 -12.24 8.78
N LEU A 125 7.41 -11.00 9.25
CA LEU A 125 8.32 -9.88 9.07
C LEU A 125 9.69 -10.19 9.68
N PRO A 126 10.79 -10.21 8.89
CA PRO A 126 12.14 -10.36 9.43
C PRO A 126 12.51 -9.18 10.34
N GLU A 127 13.49 -9.41 11.23
CA GLU A 127 14.02 -8.36 12.10
C GLU A 127 14.48 -7.15 11.27
N ILE A 128 13.99 -5.98 11.61
CA ILE A 128 14.27 -4.72 10.89
C ILE A 128 15.32 -3.85 11.60
N LYS A 129 15.94 -4.39 12.64
CA LYS A 129 17.00 -3.69 13.39
C LYS A 129 18.12 -3.22 12.48
N GLY A 130 18.50 -1.96 12.61
CA GLY A 130 19.56 -1.33 11.79
C GLY A 130 19.07 -0.83 10.42
N LEU A 131 17.82 -1.07 10.05
CA LEU A 131 17.24 -0.53 8.81
C LEU A 131 16.59 0.84 9.06
N ARG A 132 16.70 1.73 8.06
CA ARG A 132 15.91 2.96 8.01
C ARG A 132 14.53 2.63 7.44
N VAL A 133 13.56 2.40 8.31
CA VAL A 133 12.20 2.07 7.92
C VAL A 133 11.37 3.35 7.80
N LEU A 134 10.81 3.62 6.62
CA LEU A 134 9.94 4.77 6.37
C LEU A 134 8.49 4.48 6.74
N ARG A 135 8.05 3.23 6.49
CA ARG A 135 6.71 2.74 6.84
C ARG A 135 6.81 1.22 7.05
N ALA A 136 6.44 0.77 8.24
CA ALA A 136 6.60 -0.65 8.60
C ALA A 136 5.47 -1.54 8.06
N GLY A 137 4.27 -1.00 7.89
CA GLY A 137 3.09 -1.73 7.48
C GLY A 137 1.85 -0.86 7.51
N LEU A 138 0.70 -1.42 7.89
CA LEU A 138 -0.53 -0.66 8.09
C LEU A 138 -0.43 0.17 9.38
N GLU A 139 -0.39 1.48 9.24
CA GLU A 139 -0.45 2.39 10.38
C GLU A 139 -1.85 2.37 10.98
N LEU A 140 -1.95 1.92 12.22
CA LEU A 140 -3.21 1.89 12.98
C LEU A 140 -3.50 3.25 13.61
N GLY A 141 -2.48 3.97 14.05
CA GLY A 141 -2.60 5.25 14.72
C GLY A 141 -1.55 5.43 15.81
N GLN A 142 -1.79 6.38 16.70
CA GLN A 142 -0.86 6.68 17.76
C GLN A 142 -1.52 6.71 19.14
N THR A 143 -0.77 6.22 20.12
CA THR A 143 -1.15 6.31 21.52
C THR A 143 -0.83 7.72 22.05
N MET A 144 -1.85 8.38 22.59
CA MET A 144 -1.75 9.67 23.24
C MET A 144 -2.05 9.49 24.74
N LYS A 145 -1.89 10.56 25.53
CA LYS A 145 -2.27 10.50 26.94
C LYS A 145 -3.77 10.12 27.08
N ASN A 146 -4.02 8.93 27.60
CA ASN A 146 -5.36 8.37 27.88
C ASN A 146 -6.30 8.23 26.65
N ARG A 147 -5.76 8.17 25.43
CA ARG A 147 -6.55 7.98 24.22
C ARG A 147 -5.72 7.41 23.09
N PHE A 148 -6.38 6.82 22.13
CA PHE A 148 -5.84 6.41 20.85
C PHE A 148 -6.37 7.33 19.74
N GLU A 149 -5.49 7.81 18.87
CA GLU A 149 -5.86 8.54 17.66
C GLU A 149 -5.64 7.64 16.44
N PRO A 150 -6.73 7.21 15.77
CA PRO A 150 -6.60 6.28 14.65
C PRO A 150 -6.04 6.97 13.42
N ALA A 151 -5.18 6.26 12.68
CA ALA A 151 -4.61 6.73 11.43
C ALA A 151 -5.61 6.65 10.28
N HIS A 152 -5.45 7.53 9.31
CA HIS A 152 -6.24 7.54 8.08
C HIS A 152 -6.10 6.22 7.29
N ALA A 153 -4.88 5.66 7.24
CA ALA A 153 -4.63 4.39 6.58
C ALA A 153 -5.49 3.25 7.13
N TRP A 154 -5.72 3.22 8.44
CA TRP A 154 -6.61 2.24 9.05
C TRP A 154 -8.07 2.46 8.65
N ALA A 155 -8.54 3.72 8.59
CA ALA A 155 -9.89 3.99 8.08
C ALA A 155 -10.10 3.39 6.69
N LEU A 156 -9.14 3.61 5.77
CA LEU A 156 -9.22 3.09 4.40
C LEU A 156 -9.20 1.56 4.32
N TRP A 157 -8.54 0.91 5.27
CA TRP A 157 -8.50 -0.55 5.35
C TRP A 157 -9.81 -1.16 5.86
N LEU A 158 -10.52 -0.46 6.75
CA LEU A 158 -11.77 -0.94 7.34
C LEU A 158 -12.87 -1.02 6.28
N LYS A 159 -13.56 -2.16 6.21
CA LYS A 159 -14.72 -2.35 5.32
C LYS A 159 -15.99 -1.70 5.84
N GLY A 160 -16.03 -1.36 7.11
CA GLY A 160 -17.16 -0.71 7.77
C GLY A 160 -17.01 -0.75 9.29
N LEU A 161 -17.81 0.06 9.96
CA LEU A 161 -18.02 0.08 11.41
C LEU A 161 -19.50 0.28 11.68
N GLU A 162 -19.98 -0.14 12.85
CA GLU A 162 -21.34 0.16 13.30
C GLU A 162 -21.54 1.69 13.38
N ASN A 163 -20.62 2.39 14.02
CA ASN A 163 -20.63 3.86 14.07
C ASN A 163 -20.02 4.45 12.79
N SER A 164 -20.83 4.56 11.76
CA SER A 164 -20.42 5.11 10.46
C SER A 164 -21.49 6.04 9.88
N VAL A 165 -21.05 6.98 9.05
CA VAL A 165 -21.90 7.80 8.18
C VAL A 165 -21.56 7.50 6.73
N SER A 166 -22.56 7.27 5.91
CA SER A 166 -22.39 7.05 4.47
C SER A 166 -22.91 8.26 3.70
N LEU A 167 -22.06 8.80 2.84
CA LEU A 167 -22.35 9.91 1.96
C LEU A 167 -22.47 9.38 0.53
N ALA A 168 -23.32 10.00 -0.29
CA ALA A 168 -23.29 9.76 -1.73
C ALA A 168 -22.14 10.53 -2.38
N ALA A 169 -21.61 10.04 -3.50
CA ALA A 169 -20.48 10.67 -4.20
C ALA A 169 -20.80 12.08 -4.72
N ASP A 170 -22.07 12.38 -4.97
CA ASP A 170 -22.60 13.67 -5.43
C ASP A 170 -23.17 14.54 -4.29
N ALA A 171 -23.12 14.07 -3.03
CA ALA A 171 -23.64 14.83 -1.90
C ALA A 171 -22.75 16.04 -1.57
N PRO A 172 -23.35 17.24 -1.30
CA PRO A 172 -22.59 18.43 -0.89
C PRO A 172 -21.76 18.20 0.38
N GLU A 173 -22.21 17.36 1.29
CA GLU A 173 -21.54 17.00 2.52
C GLU A 173 -20.18 16.31 2.27
N LEU A 174 -20.04 15.62 1.14
CA LEU A 174 -18.76 15.05 0.75
C LEU A 174 -17.73 16.14 0.47
N GLY A 175 -18.11 17.20 -0.28
CA GLY A 175 -17.27 18.36 -0.51
C GLY A 175 -16.86 19.03 0.81
N GLN A 176 -17.79 19.21 1.75
CA GLN A 176 -17.51 19.75 3.07
C GLN A 176 -16.50 18.88 3.85
N TYR A 177 -16.69 17.56 3.84
CA TYR A 177 -15.76 16.65 4.50
C TYR A 177 -14.36 16.70 3.87
N LEU A 178 -14.25 16.64 2.56
CA LEU A 178 -12.97 16.69 1.84
C LEU A 178 -12.23 18.03 2.03
N SER A 179 -12.94 19.11 2.32
CA SER A 179 -12.36 20.43 2.64
C SER A 179 -11.93 20.55 4.10
N GLY A 180 -12.33 19.61 4.95
CA GLY A 180 -12.00 19.62 6.37
C GLY A 180 -13.04 20.27 7.27
N ASN A 181 -14.24 20.56 6.74
CA ASN A 181 -15.35 21.11 7.50
C ASN A 181 -16.02 20.05 8.38
N VAL A 182 -16.76 20.50 9.37
CA VAL A 182 -17.59 19.64 10.21
C VAL A 182 -18.88 19.25 9.47
N LEU A 183 -19.45 18.10 9.82
CA LEU A 183 -20.72 17.65 9.31
C LEU A 183 -21.77 17.61 10.44
N PRO A 184 -23.01 18.06 10.23
CA PRO A 184 -24.10 17.87 11.19
C PRO A 184 -24.36 16.37 11.43
N SER A 185 -24.48 15.94 12.68
CA SER A 185 -24.75 14.53 13.00
C SER A 185 -25.06 14.35 14.48
N GLY A 186 -25.99 13.46 14.80
CA GLY A 186 -26.27 13.01 16.18
C GLY A 186 -25.32 11.92 16.70
N LEU A 187 -24.32 11.50 15.93
CA LEU A 187 -23.39 10.45 16.33
C LEU A 187 -22.39 10.95 17.37
N CYS A 188 -21.94 10.03 18.22
CA CYS A 188 -20.93 10.28 19.25
C CYS A 188 -19.70 9.39 19.03
N GLY A 189 -18.51 9.90 19.42
CA GLY A 189 -17.27 9.11 19.37
C GLY A 189 -16.66 9.01 17.98
N TRP A 190 -15.69 8.12 17.81
CA TRP A 190 -15.04 7.88 16.53
C TRP A 190 -16.00 7.28 15.52
N THR A 191 -16.12 7.90 14.38
CA THR A 191 -17.07 7.57 13.31
C THR A 191 -16.32 7.39 12.01
N LEU A 192 -16.61 6.30 11.31
CA LEU A 192 -16.08 6.03 9.98
C LEU A 192 -16.91 6.77 8.93
N VAL A 193 -16.29 7.65 8.16
CA VAL A 193 -16.95 8.30 7.02
C VAL A 193 -16.77 7.43 5.80
N ARG A 194 -17.87 7.17 5.08
CA ARG A 194 -17.90 6.31 3.89
C ARG A 194 -18.54 7.05 2.72
N VAL A 195 -18.16 6.68 1.51
CA VAL A 195 -18.75 7.17 0.25
C VAL A 195 -19.14 5.97 -0.59
N ASP A 196 -20.41 5.88 -0.96
CA ASP A 196 -20.96 4.78 -1.76
C ASP A 196 -20.51 3.38 -1.26
N GLY A 197 -20.46 3.23 0.07
CA GLY A 197 -20.03 1.98 0.68
C GLY A 197 -18.53 1.80 0.88
N LEU A 198 -17.68 2.68 0.35
CA LEU A 198 -16.23 2.65 0.52
C LEU A 198 -15.79 3.54 1.69
N SER A 199 -14.85 3.08 2.47
CA SER A 199 -14.31 3.86 3.59
C SER A 199 -13.43 4.99 3.10
N LEU A 200 -13.66 6.21 3.62
CA LEU A 200 -12.98 7.43 3.20
C LEU A 200 -12.08 8.03 4.29
N GLY A 201 -12.45 7.90 5.55
CA GLY A 201 -11.66 8.47 6.65
C GLY A 201 -12.39 8.53 7.98
N TRP A 202 -11.80 9.24 8.93
CA TRP A 202 -12.32 9.38 10.28
C TRP A 202 -12.98 10.74 10.52
N ALA A 203 -14.01 10.71 11.36
CA ALA A 203 -14.55 11.88 12.04
C ALA A 203 -14.78 11.53 13.52
N LYS A 204 -15.00 12.54 14.36
CA LYS A 204 -15.32 12.33 15.78
C LYS A 204 -16.55 13.12 16.16
N GLY A 205 -17.61 12.40 16.51
CA GLY A 205 -18.89 12.96 16.89
C GLY A 205 -18.95 13.42 18.34
N ASP A 206 -19.68 14.49 18.59
CA ASP A 206 -20.01 15.02 19.93
C ASP A 206 -21.51 15.00 20.23
N GLY A 207 -22.31 14.36 19.38
CA GLY A 207 -23.78 14.28 19.47
C GLY A 207 -24.52 15.35 18.71
N THR A 208 -23.83 16.35 18.16
CA THR A 208 -24.42 17.43 17.35
C THR A 208 -23.73 17.58 16.00
N GLN A 209 -22.45 17.26 15.94
CA GLN A 209 -21.62 17.37 14.73
C GLN A 209 -20.49 16.35 14.76
N LEU A 210 -19.97 16.06 13.57
CA LEU A 210 -18.77 15.27 13.36
C LEU A 210 -17.58 16.22 13.11
N LYS A 211 -16.65 16.26 14.05
CA LYS A 211 -15.35 16.95 13.86
C LYS A 211 -14.53 16.19 12.84
N ASN A 212 -14.02 16.90 11.87
CA ASN A 212 -13.30 16.34 10.74
C ASN A 212 -11.90 15.89 11.12
N HIS A 213 -11.57 14.60 10.84
CA HIS A 213 -10.25 14.02 11.01
C HIS A 213 -9.63 13.58 9.66
N TYR A 214 -10.13 14.12 8.54
CA TYR A 214 -9.51 13.91 7.24
C TYR A 214 -8.14 14.61 7.19
N PRO A 215 -7.08 13.96 6.67
CA PRO A 215 -5.72 14.50 6.73
C PRO A 215 -5.62 15.86 6.06
N LYS A 216 -5.00 16.82 6.74
CA LYS A 216 -4.88 18.19 6.23
C LYS A 216 -4.21 18.26 4.85
N ALA A 217 -3.20 17.41 4.62
CA ALA A 217 -2.48 17.35 3.34
C ALA A 217 -3.33 16.83 2.16
N LEU A 218 -4.46 16.16 2.44
CA LEU A 218 -5.36 15.63 1.41
C LEU A 218 -6.59 16.51 1.18
N ARG A 219 -6.76 17.57 1.97
CA ARG A 219 -7.92 18.45 1.87
C ARG A 219 -7.91 19.22 0.56
N ARG A 220 -9.09 19.33 -0.02
CA ARG A 220 -9.31 20.12 -1.23
C ARG A 220 -10.05 21.41 -0.86
N PRO A 221 -9.62 22.57 -1.35
CA PRO A 221 -10.44 23.79 -1.23
C PRO A 221 -11.78 23.56 -1.93
N VAL A 222 -12.86 24.07 -1.33
CA VAL A 222 -14.20 24.12 -1.94
C VAL A 222 -14.23 25.25 -2.94
#